data_8ebe25d87a3574fccc0885a0480e830c
#
_entry.id   8ebe25d87a3574fccc0885a0480e830c
#
_cell.length_a   1.000
_cell.length_b   1.000
_cell.length_c   1.000
_cell.angle_alpha   90.00
_cell.angle_beta   90.00
_cell.angle_gamma   90.00
#
_symmetry.space_group_name_H-M   'P 1'
#
loop_
_entity.id
_entity.type
_entity.pdbx_description
1 polymer ?
#
loop_
_entity_poly.entity_id
_entity_poly.type
_entity_poly.pdbx_seq_one_letter_code
_entity_poly.pdbx_strand_id
1 'polypeptide(L)'
;GLATYRNYDFFGLIEGLNFAAQYQGKNERTDNSHLYGADYTRANGDGFGISSTYVYDGFGIGAVYTKSDRTNAQERAAANPLNASGKNAELWATGIKYDANNIYFAANYAETLNMTTYGDGYISNKAQSFEVVAQYQFDFGLRPSLAYLKSKGRDLGRYGDQDMIEYIDVGATYFFNKNMSTYVDYKINLIDESDFTRAVDIRTDNIVATGITYQF
;
A
#
# COMPACT_ATOMS: atom_id res chain seq x y z
N GLY A 1 -9.03 12.65 15.33
CA GLY A 1 -7.75 13.32 15.57
C GLY A 1 -6.58 12.35 15.46
N LEU A 2 -5.40 12.87 15.15
CA LEU A 2 -4.16 12.09 15.06
C LEU A 2 -3.11 12.76 15.94
N ALA A 3 -2.50 11.99 16.82
CA ALA A 3 -1.34 12.40 17.62
C ALA A 3 -0.13 11.55 17.18
N THR A 4 0.99 12.20 16.88
CA THR A 4 2.21 11.52 16.43
C THR A 4 3.39 12.01 17.24
N TYR A 5 4.14 11.08 17.81
CA TYR A 5 5.47 11.29 18.33
C TYR A 5 6.49 10.70 17.34
N ARG A 6 7.53 11.46 17.06
CA ARG A 6 8.67 11.00 16.24
C ARG A 6 9.97 11.29 16.94
N ASN A 7 10.89 10.37 16.83
CA ASN A 7 12.23 10.52 17.35
C ASN A 7 13.23 10.10 16.27
N TYR A 8 14.22 10.93 16.09
CA TYR A 8 15.27 10.74 15.10
C TYR A 8 16.57 10.38 15.81
N ASP A 9 17.36 9.54 15.13
CA ASP A 9 18.69 9.12 15.59
C ASP A 9 18.69 8.52 17.00
N PHE A 10 17.56 7.87 17.36
CA PHE A 10 17.35 7.27 18.67
C PHE A 10 17.82 8.16 19.82
N PHE A 11 17.18 9.33 19.96
CA PHE A 11 17.54 10.39 20.91
C PHE A 11 18.93 11.00 20.66
N GLY A 12 19.44 10.94 19.42
CA GLY A 12 20.79 11.37 19.08
C GLY A 12 21.90 10.39 19.46
N LEU A 13 21.55 9.17 19.85
CA LEU A 13 22.51 8.13 20.26
C LEU A 13 22.93 7.20 19.12
N ILE A 14 22.04 6.97 18.15
CA ILE A 14 22.28 6.06 17.02
C ILE A 14 21.81 6.75 15.75
N GLU A 15 22.77 7.30 15.00
CA GLU A 15 22.53 7.96 13.72
C GLU A 15 21.79 7.02 12.76
N GLY A 16 20.76 7.55 12.08
CA GLY A 16 19.95 6.81 11.12
C GLY A 16 18.86 5.90 11.72
N LEU A 17 18.86 5.69 13.05
CA LEU A 17 17.79 4.92 13.70
C LEU A 17 16.66 5.83 14.14
N ASN A 18 15.50 5.70 13.48
CA ASN A 18 14.32 6.53 13.77
C ASN A 18 13.16 5.64 14.25
N PHE A 19 12.29 6.21 15.06
CA PHE A 19 11.03 5.58 15.42
C PHE A 19 9.89 6.58 15.53
N ALA A 20 8.67 6.08 15.34
CA ALA A 20 7.46 6.85 15.55
C ALA A 20 6.42 6.02 16.30
N ALA A 21 5.60 6.72 17.10
CA ALA A 21 4.40 6.20 17.71
C ALA A 21 3.24 7.13 17.38
N GLN A 22 2.10 6.56 17.04
CA GLN A 22 0.90 7.29 16.65
C GLN A 22 -0.31 6.78 17.40
N TYR A 23 -1.20 7.69 17.70
CA TYR A 23 -2.56 7.42 18.13
C TYR A 23 -3.53 8.12 17.19
N GLN A 24 -4.55 7.41 16.74
CA GLN A 24 -5.62 7.92 15.90
C GLN A 24 -6.94 7.73 16.60
N GLY A 25 -7.65 8.83 16.86
CA GLY A 25 -9.00 8.79 17.40
C GLY A 25 -10.01 8.35 16.34
N LYS A 26 -11.09 7.75 16.80
CA LYS A 26 -12.21 7.29 15.99
C LYS A 26 -12.73 8.39 15.05
N ASN A 27 -12.94 8.02 13.79
CA ASN A 27 -13.58 8.83 12.76
C ASN A 27 -14.69 8.02 12.09
N GLU A 28 -15.82 7.94 12.76
CA GLU A 28 -17.02 7.30 12.22
C GLU A 28 -17.89 8.36 11.55
N ARG A 29 -18.05 8.25 10.25
CA ARG A 29 -18.97 9.11 9.52
C ARG A 29 -20.40 8.67 9.84
N THR A 30 -21.16 9.57 10.44
CA THR A 30 -22.53 9.34 10.92
C THR A 30 -23.59 9.59 9.85
N ASP A 31 -23.22 9.76 8.61
CA ASP A 31 -24.21 9.94 7.55
C ASP A 31 -24.96 8.62 7.30
N ASN A 32 -26.12 8.55 7.97
CA ASN A 32 -26.95 7.34 8.09
C ASN A 32 -27.76 7.03 6.85
N SER A 33 -27.63 7.81 5.79
CA SER A 33 -28.72 7.80 4.84
C SER A 33 -28.64 6.75 3.75
N HIS A 34 -27.49 6.18 3.39
CA HIS A 34 -27.42 5.25 2.24
C HIS A 34 -26.24 4.30 2.26
N LEU A 35 -26.26 3.41 3.11
CA LEU A 35 -25.33 2.52 3.77
C LEU A 35 -24.72 1.37 2.95
N TYR A 36 -24.78 1.37 1.68
CA TYR A 36 -24.17 0.32 0.85
C TYR A 36 -23.14 0.84 -0.16
N GLY A 37 -22.65 2.06 0.03
CA GLY A 37 -21.60 2.67 -0.77
C GLY A 37 -20.25 2.71 -0.07
N ALA A 38 -19.19 3.03 -0.80
CA ALA A 38 -17.78 3.00 -0.42
C ALA A 38 -17.35 3.83 0.83
N ASP A 39 -18.27 4.45 1.55
CA ASP A 39 -17.93 5.36 2.68
C ASP A 39 -17.47 4.62 3.94
N TYR A 40 -17.93 3.40 4.19
CA TYR A 40 -17.46 2.63 5.37
C TYR A 40 -15.99 2.24 5.26
N THR A 41 -15.43 2.15 4.07
CA THR A 41 -14.02 1.80 3.86
C THR A 41 -13.07 2.93 4.30
N ARG A 42 -13.58 4.15 4.44
CA ARG A 42 -12.83 5.35 4.86
C ARG A 42 -13.03 5.71 6.33
N ALA A 43 -13.86 4.97 7.05
CA ALA A 43 -14.06 5.15 8.48
C ALA A 43 -13.00 4.36 9.26
N ASN A 44 -12.72 4.79 10.48
CA ASN A 44 -11.85 4.07 11.42
C ASN A 44 -12.36 4.20 12.85
N GLY A 45 -12.12 3.17 13.67
CA GLY A 45 -12.19 3.26 15.11
C GLY A 45 -10.91 3.87 15.71
N ASP A 46 -10.81 3.84 17.03
CA ASP A 46 -9.57 4.22 17.72
C ASP A 46 -8.44 3.26 17.34
N GLY A 47 -7.24 3.81 17.23
CA GLY A 47 -6.11 2.99 16.81
C GLY A 47 -4.75 3.55 17.21
N PHE A 48 -3.75 2.70 17.13
CA PHE A 48 -2.36 3.08 17.34
C PHE A 48 -1.45 2.46 16.27
N GLY A 49 -0.29 3.04 16.13
CA GLY A 49 0.77 2.53 15.25
C GLY A 49 2.14 2.81 15.82
N ILE A 50 3.06 1.92 15.55
CA ILE A 50 4.49 2.09 15.82
C ILE A 50 5.30 1.75 14.58
N SER A 51 6.38 2.47 14.36
CA SER A 51 7.31 2.17 13.27
C SER A 51 8.74 2.46 13.67
N SER A 52 9.66 1.73 13.06
CA SER A 52 11.10 2.01 13.18
C SER A 52 11.75 1.87 11.82
N THR A 53 12.74 2.73 11.56
CA THR A 53 13.58 2.67 10.37
C THR A 53 15.04 2.88 10.75
N TYR A 54 15.92 2.16 10.09
CA TYR A 54 17.35 2.38 10.18
C TYR A 54 17.91 2.60 8.78
N VAL A 55 18.67 3.69 8.61
CA VAL A 55 19.29 4.04 7.32
C VAL A 55 20.76 4.29 7.54
N TYR A 56 21.60 3.63 6.77
CA TYR A 56 23.04 3.79 6.81
C TYR A 56 23.64 3.55 5.43
N ASP A 57 24.46 4.47 4.95
CA ASP A 57 25.23 4.38 3.69
C ASP A 57 24.39 3.90 2.48
N GLY A 58 23.22 4.52 2.29
CA GLY A 58 22.27 4.17 1.22
C GLY A 58 21.40 2.95 1.50
N PHE A 59 21.76 2.10 2.47
CA PHE A 59 20.91 1.00 2.90
C PHE A 59 19.87 1.46 3.91
N GLY A 60 18.66 0.94 3.79
CA GLY A 60 17.59 1.17 4.74
C GLY A 60 16.82 -0.11 5.03
N ILE A 61 16.40 -0.27 6.27
CA ILE A 61 15.45 -1.28 6.71
C ILE A 61 14.38 -0.60 7.55
N GLY A 62 13.14 -1.08 7.45
CA GLY A 62 12.03 -0.54 8.24
C GLY A 62 11.03 -1.60 8.59
N ALA A 63 10.33 -1.37 9.69
CA ALA A 63 9.19 -2.17 10.12
C ALA A 63 8.10 -1.27 10.71
N VAL A 64 6.86 -1.69 10.55
CA VAL A 64 5.67 -1.00 11.08
C VAL A 64 4.67 -2.02 11.59
N TYR A 65 3.98 -1.65 12.66
CA TYR A 65 2.78 -2.33 13.14
C TYR A 65 1.70 -1.31 13.46
N THR A 66 0.48 -1.56 13.02
CA THR A 66 -0.70 -0.75 13.37
C THR A 66 -1.87 -1.63 13.72
N LYS A 67 -2.71 -1.13 14.62
CA LYS A 67 -3.97 -1.74 15.00
C LYS A 67 -5.01 -0.66 15.26
N SER A 68 -6.22 -0.86 14.75
CA SER A 68 -7.36 0.00 15.07
C SER A 68 -8.63 -0.84 15.22
N ASP A 69 -9.57 -0.32 15.98
CA ASP A 69 -10.91 -0.89 16.01
C ASP A 69 -11.61 -0.64 14.68
N ARG A 70 -12.46 -1.55 14.26
CA ARG A 70 -13.38 -1.34 13.15
C ARG A 70 -14.65 -0.65 13.66
N THR A 71 -15.25 0.15 12.80
CA THR A 71 -16.50 0.84 13.13
C THR A 71 -17.69 -0.11 13.03
N ASN A 72 -18.80 0.26 13.68
CA ASN A 72 -20.05 -0.51 13.57
C ASN A 72 -20.54 -0.67 12.12
N ALA A 73 -20.25 0.30 11.24
CA ALA A 73 -20.59 0.21 9.82
C ALA A 73 -19.76 -0.86 9.10
N GLN A 74 -18.47 -0.93 9.40
CA GLN A 74 -17.55 -1.95 8.87
C GLN A 74 -17.90 -3.35 9.39
N GLU A 75 -18.29 -3.47 10.65
CA GLU A 75 -18.75 -4.76 11.21
C GLU A 75 -20.08 -5.20 10.58
N ARG A 76 -21.04 -4.29 10.37
CA ARG A 76 -22.30 -4.63 9.69
C ARG A 76 -22.08 -5.03 8.22
N ALA A 77 -21.07 -4.49 7.56
CA ALA A 77 -20.73 -4.89 6.18
C ALA A 77 -20.33 -6.37 6.07
N ALA A 78 -19.93 -7.01 7.16
CA ALA A 78 -19.64 -8.45 7.24
C ALA A 78 -20.87 -9.34 6.99
N ALA A 79 -22.09 -8.80 6.93
CA ALA A 79 -23.26 -9.52 6.45
C ALA A 79 -23.09 -10.01 4.99
N ASN A 80 -22.25 -9.34 4.19
CA ASN A 80 -21.79 -9.85 2.91
C ASN A 80 -20.54 -10.71 3.13
N PRO A 81 -20.54 -12.00 2.75
CA PRO A 81 -19.40 -12.92 2.96
C PRO A 81 -18.11 -12.53 2.25
N LEU A 82 -18.16 -11.56 1.32
CA LEU A 82 -16.98 -11.00 0.65
C LEU A 82 -16.27 -9.95 1.51
N ASN A 83 -16.89 -9.50 2.60
CA ASN A 83 -16.29 -8.54 3.53
C ASN A 83 -15.74 -9.22 4.78
N ALA A 84 -14.68 -8.63 5.28
CA ALA A 84 -14.05 -9.00 6.53
C ALA A 84 -15.03 -8.99 7.71
N SER A 85 -14.88 -9.96 8.62
CA SER A 85 -15.74 -10.14 9.78
C SER A 85 -15.09 -9.80 11.13
N GLY A 86 -13.77 -9.54 11.15
CA GLY A 86 -13.05 -9.23 12.39
C GLY A 86 -13.40 -7.86 12.98
N LYS A 87 -13.20 -7.69 14.29
CA LYS A 87 -13.47 -6.43 15.01
C LYS A 87 -12.32 -5.42 14.94
N ASN A 88 -11.12 -5.87 14.63
CA ASN A 88 -9.93 -5.03 14.54
C ASN A 88 -9.37 -5.07 13.13
N ALA A 89 -8.85 -3.95 12.68
CA ALA A 89 -8.00 -3.83 11.50
C ALA A 89 -6.54 -3.80 11.97
N GLU A 90 -5.69 -4.65 11.38
CA GLU A 90 -4.29 -4.75 11.77
C GLU A 90 -3.41 -4.77 10.51
N LEU A 91 -2.22 -4.18 10.62
CA LEU A 91 -1.17 -4.24 9.61
C LEU A 91 0.18 -4.42 10.29
N TRP A 92 0.98 -5.32 9.76
CA TRP A 92 2.41 -5.27 9.92
C TRP A 92 3.10 -5.30 8.56
N ALA A 93 4.20 -4.58 8.46
CA ALA A 93 5.02 -4.59 7.25
C ALA A 93 6.49 -4.43 7.59
N THR A 94 7.34 -4.95 6.71
CA THR A 94 8.78 -4.74 6.74
C THR A 94 9.27 -4.47 5.33
N GLY A 95 10.35 -3.71 5.22
CA GLY A 95 10.94 -3.39 3.93
C GLY A 95 12.42 -3.08 4.04
N ILE A 96 13.09 -3.26 2.91
CA ILE A 96 14.50 -2.90 2.73
C ILE A 96 14.62 -1.98 1.52
N LYS A 97 15.61 -1.12 1.53
CA LYS A 97 16.00 -0.32 0.36
C LYS A 97 17.51 -0.17 0.23
N TYR A 98 17.93 0.08 -0.97
CA TYR A 98 19.25 0.61 -1.31
C TYR A 98 19.07 1.81 -2.24
N ASP A 99 19.68 2.93 -1.88
CA ASP A 99 19.55 4.20 -2.62
C ASP A 99 20.89 4.92 -2.62
N ALA A 100 21.78 4.47 -3.48
CA ALA A 100 23.11 5.06 -3.70
C ALA A 100 23.66 4.62 -5.07
N ASN A 101 24.73 5.29 -5.52
CA ASN A 101 25.45 4.94 -6.76
C ASN A 101 24.56 4.88 -8.00
N ASN A 102 23.59 5.80 -8.11
CA ASN A 102 22.61 5.83 -9.19
C ASN A 102 21.67 4.62 -9.25
N ILE A 103 21.71 3.74 -8.26
CA ILE A 103 20.85 2.57 -8.11
C ILE A 103 19.83 2.86 -7.02
N TYR A 104 18.56 2.61 -7.35
CA TYR A 104 17.50 2.48 -6.37
C TYR A 104 16.93 1.06 -6.42
N PHE A 105 16.90 0.40 -5.29
CA PHE A 105 16.25 -0.89 -5.10
C PHE A 105 15.42 -0.84 -3.82
N ALA A 106 14.20 -1.32 -3.87
CA ALA A 106 13.41 -1.50 -2.66
C ALA A 106 12.55 -2.78 -2.77
N ALA A 107 12.35 -3.43 -1.63
CA ALA A 107 11.42 -4.52 -1.49
C ALA A 107 10.68 -4.40 -0.17
N ASN A 108 9.37 -4.69 -0.17
CA ASN A 108 8.57 -4.74 1.03
C ASN A 108 7.65 -5.95 1.05
N TYR A 109 7.28 -6.37 2.26
CA TYR A 109 6.24 -7.34 2.53
C TYR A 109 5.31 -6.79 3.60
N ALA A 110 4.02 -6.91 3.36
CA ALA A 110 2.99 -6.48 4.30
C ALA A 110 1.92 -7.56 4.45
N GLU A 111 1.41 -7.68 5.65
CA GLU A 111 0.24 -8.49 5.96
C GLU A 111 -0.79 -7.63 6.68
N THR A 112 -2.03 -7.70 6.22
CA THR A 112 -3.14 -6.95 6.79
C THR A 112 -4.27 -7.88 7.20
N LEU A 113 -4.96 -7.50 8.24
CA LEU A 113 -6.20 -8.14 8.70
C LEU A 113 -7.33 -7.11 8.67
N ASN A 114 -8.43 -7.47 8.00
CA ASN A 114 -9.70 -6.72 8.00
C ASN A 114 -9.59 -5.25 7.54
N MET A 115 -8.65 -4.91 6.62
CA MET A 115 -8.48 -3.52 6.18
C MET A 115 -8.18 -3.33 4.70
N THR A 116 -7.61 -4.30 4.00
CA THR A 116 -7.29 -4.13 2.59
C THR A 116 -8.54 -4.21 1.74
N THR A 117 -8.80 -3.14 1.01
CA THR A 117 -9.92 -3.07 0.07
C THR A 117 -9.58 -3.75 -1.25
N TYR A 118 -10.58 -4.38 -1.90
CA TYR A 118 -10.43 -4.98 -3.21
C TYR A 118 -11.73 -4.84 -4.03
N GLY A 119 -11.59 -4.94 -5.35
CA GLY A 119 -12.71 -4.82 -6.27
C GLY A 119 -13.56 -3.57 -6.01
N ASP A 120 -14.84 -3.71 -6.02
CA ASP A 120 -15.86 -2.66 -5.85
C ASP A 120 -16.02 -2.16 -4.40
N GLY A 121 -14.94 -2.25 -3.59
CA GLY A 121 -14.91 -1.73 -2.22
C GLY A 121 -15.18 -2.77 -1.13
N TYR A 122 -15.00 -4.05 -1.41
CA TYR A 122 -14.97 -5.08 -0.38
C TYR A 122 -13.70 -4.98 0.46
N ILE A 123 -13.75 -5.47 1.70
CA ILE A 123 -12.59 -5.53 2.60
C ILE A 123 -12.22 -6.99 2.82
N SER A 124 -10.98 -7.36 2.53
CA SER A 124 -10.48 -8.72 2.74
C SER A 124 -10.30 -9.05 4.23
N ASN A 125 -10.56 -10.31 4.63
CA ASN A 125 -10.24 -10.80 5.98
C ASN A 125 -8.74 -10.72 6.26
N LYS A 126 -7.93 -11.14 5.29
CA LYS A 126 -6.48 -11.03 5.34
C LYS A 126 -5.95 -10.75 3.94
N ALA A 127 -4.95 -9.89 3.84
CA ALA A 127 -4.19 -9.72 2.62
C ALA A 127 -2.69 -9.85 2.88
N GLN A 128 -1.99 -10.44 1.93
CA GLN A 128 -0.55 -10.57 1.91
C GLN A 128 -0.03 -9.87 0.66
N SER A 129 0.80 -8.86 0.85
CA SER A 129 1.31 -8.04 -0.24
C SER A 129 2.82 -8.08 -0.29
N PHE A 130 3.36 -8.25 -1.47
CA PHE A 130 4.79 -8.17 -1.77
C PHE A 130 5.01 -7.19 -2.90
N GLU A 131 6.01 -6.35 -2.76
CA GLU A 131 6.42 -5.40 -3.79
C GLU A 131 7.93 -5.34 -3.87
N VAL A 132 8.46 -5.26 -5.08
CA VAL A 132 9.87 -5.02 -5.36
C VAL A 132 10.01 -4.06 -6.53
N VAL A 133 10.96 -3.13 -6.44
CA VAL A 133 11.27 -2.18 -7.50
C VAL A 133 12.78 -2.03 -7.64
N ALA A 134 13.25 -1.90 -8.87
CA ALA A 134 14.62 -1.56 -9.21
C ALA A 134 14.64 -0.43 -10.24
N GLN A 135 15.54 0.54 -10.05
CA GLN A 135 15.75 1.68 -10.95
C GLN A 135 17.24 1.97 -11.10
N TYR A 136 17.61 2.53 -12.23
CA TYR A 136 18.95 3.02 -12.45
C TYR A 136 18.90 4.42 -13.07
N GLN A 137 19.63 5.38 -12.51
CA GLN A 137 19.72 6.73 -13.02
C GLN A 137 20.95 6.89 -13.91
N PHE A 138 20.75 7.07 -15.21
CA PHE A 138 21.83 7.42 -16.14
C PHE A 138 22.20 8.90 -16.06
N ASP A 139 23.44 9.23 -16.28
CA ASP A 139 23.95 10.62 -16.22
C ASP A 139 23.29 11.53 -17.26
N PHE A 140 22.82 10.97 -18.38
CA PHE A 140 22.11 11.72 -19.43
C PHE A 140 20.63 11.96 -19.15
N GLY A 141 20.16 11.64 -17.93
CA GLY A 141 18.82 11.98 -17.46
C GLY A 141 17.77 10.86 -17.61
N LEU A 142 18.09 9.71 -18.19
CA LEU A 142 17.17 8.57 -18.26
C LEU A 142 17.18 7.76 -16.97
N ARG A 143 15.97 7.37 -16.47
CA ARG A 143 15.78 6.46 -15.35
C ARG A 143 14.80 5.36 -15.72
N PRO A 144 15.25 4.22 -16.23
CA PRO A 144 14.40 3.04 -16.35
C PRO A 144 14.02 2.49 -14.98
N SER A 145 12.84 1.85 -14.92
CA SER A 145 12.30 1.20 -13.74
C SER A 145 11.69 -0.15 -14.10
N LEU A 146 11.81 -1.09 -13.17
CA LEU A 146 11.13 -2.38 -13.22
C LEU A 146 10.57 -2.65 -11.83
N ALA A 147 9.27 -2.95 -11.75
CA ALA A 147 8.63 -3.31 -10.51
C ALA A 147 7.76 -4.56 -10.67
N TYR A 148 7.60 -5.29 -9.58
CA TYR A 148 6.62 -6.35 -9.45
C TYR A 148 5.83 -6.13 -8.16
N LEU A 149 4.51 -6.26 -8.25
CA LEU A 149 3.61 -6.17 -7.12
C LEU A 149 2.61 -7.32 -7.16
N LYS A 150 2.44 -7.95 -6.00
CA LYS A 150 1.41 -8.96 -5.75
C LYS A 150 0.71 -8.70 -4.43
N SER A 151 -0.62 -8.74 -4.45
CA SER A 151 -1.47 -8.74 -3.26
C SER A 151 -2.47 -9.88 -3.34
N LYS A 152 -2.40 -10.79 -2.39
CA LYS A 152 -3.26 -11.97 -2.29
C LYS A 152 -4.21 -11.83 -1.11
N GLY A 153 -5.51 -11.87 -1.39
CA GLY A 153 -6.55 -11.97 -0.39
C GLY A 153 -6.74 -13.41 0.05
N ARG A 154 -6.92 -13.60 1.35
CA ARG A 154 -7.20 -14.90 1.95
C ARG A 154 -8.61 -14.94 2.48
N ASP A 155 -9.25 -16.07 2.31
CA ASP A 155 -10.60 -16.33 2.82
C ASP A 155 -11.62 -15.28 2.32
N LEU A 156 -11.73 -15.13 0.99
CA LEU A 156 -12.67 -14.22 0.33
C LEU A 156 -14.02 -14.91 0.09
N GLY A 157 -14.66 -15.36 1.17
CA GLY A 157 -15.93 -16.06 1.14
C GLY A 157 -15.89 -17.31 0.25
N ARG A 158 -16.87 -17.47 -0.64
CA ARG A 158 -16.97 -18.64 -1.53
C ARG A 158 -15.82 -18.82 -2.52
N TYR A 159 -15.01 -17.80 -2.72
CA TYR A 159 -13.88 -17.83 -3.67
C TYR A 159 -12.57 -18.27 -3.02
N GLY A 160 -12.52 -18.37 -1.67
CA GLY A 160 -11.31 -18.75 -0.95
C GLY A 160 -10.18 -17.75 -1.13
N ASP A 161 -8.98 -18.24 -1.42
CA ASP A 161 -7.79 -17.43 -1.60
C ASP A 161 -7.65 -16.98 -3.06
N GLN A 162 -7.57 -15.66 -3.30
CA GLN A 162 -7.49 -15.09 -4.64
C GLN A 162 -6.41 -14.02 -4.73
N ASP A 163 -5.78 -13.89 -5.89
CA ASP A 163 -4.92 -12.76 -6.19
C ASP A 163 -5.80 -11.54 -6.52
N MET A 164 -5.64 -10.47 -5.72
CA MET A 164 -6.42 -9.24 -5.87
C MET A 164 -5.70 -8.23 -6.77
N ILE A 165 -4.37 -8.24 -6.73
CA ILE A 165 -3.49 -7.42 -7.56
C ILE A 165 -2.26 -8.28 -7.87
N GLU A 166 -1.88 -8.37 -9.15
CA GLU A 166 -0.60 -8.94 -9.56
C GLU A 166 -0.18 -8.32 -10.89
N TYR A 167 0.96 -7.67 -10.94
CA TYR A 167 1.47 -7.08 -12.17
C TYR A 167 2.99 -6.88 -12.16
N ILE A 168 3.54 -6.78 -13.37
CA ILE A 168 4.86 -6.22 -13.63
C ILE A 168 4.66 -4.82 -14.19
N ASP A 169 5.44 -3.85 -13.71
CA ASP A 169 5.50 -2.50 -14.26
C ASP A 169 6.87 -2.24 -14.86
N VAL A 170 6.90 -1.84 -16.12
CA VAL A 170 8.11 -1.47 -16.86
C VAL A 170 7.99 -0.01 -17.25
N GLY A 171 8.82 0.82 -16.68
CA GLY A 171 8.75 2.25 -16.86
C GLY A 171 10.07 2.90 -17.21
N ALA A 172 9.99 4.15 -17.64
CA ALA A 172 11.13 5.01 -17.83
C ALA A 172 10.74 6.47 -17.58
N THR A 173 11.55 7.18 -16.82
CA THR A 173 11.46 8.63 -16.65
C THR A 173 12.66 9.29 -17.31
N TYR A 174 12.42 10.37 -18.06
CA TYR A 174 13.47 11.20 -18.61
C TYR A 174 13.44 12.59 -17.99
N PHE A 175 14.53 12.99 -17.36
CA PHE A 175 14.71 14.30 -16.74
C PHE A 175 15.39 15.24 -17.75
N PHE A 176 14.64 16.20 -18.29
CA PHE A 176 15.19 17.25 -19.16
C PHE A 176 16.10 18.21 -18.36
N ASN A 177 15.72 18.47 -17.13
CA ASN A 177 16.45 19.27 -16.15
C ASN A 177 15.86 19.01 -14.75
N LYS A 178 16.35 19.74 -13.72
CA LYS A 178 15.89 19.60 -12.33
C LYS A 178 14.39 19.93 -12.12
N ASN A 179 13.77 20.64 -13.04
CA ASN A 179 12.38 21.12 -12.93
C ASN A 179 11.41 20.37 -13.84
N MET A 180 11.91 19.69 -14.87
CA MET A 180 11.04 19.09 -15.89
C MET A 180 11.43 17.65 -16.19
N SER A 181 10.45 16.76 -16.16
CA SER A 181 10.58 15.36 -16.57
C SER A 181 9.35 14.87 -17.31
N THR A 182 9.52 13.79 -18.06
CA THR A 182 8.43 13.01 -18.67
C THR A 182 8.61 11.55 -18.32
N TYR A 183 7.51 10.81 -18.33
CA TYR A 183 7.55 9.37 -18.07
C TYR A 183 6.63 8.59 -18.99
N VAL A 184 6.94 7.33 -19.15
CA VAL A 184 6.09 6.30 -19.71
C VAL A 184 6.18 5.06 -18.83
N ASP A 185 5.03 4.47 -18.51
CA ASP A 185 4.93 3.23 -17.73
C ASP A 185 3.99 2.26 -18.45
N TYR A 186 4.36 1.01 -18.48
CA TYR A 186 3.55 -0.09 -19.00
C TYR A 186 3.35 -1.13 -17.90
N LYS A 187 2.14 -1.16 -17.38
CA LYS A 187 1.69 -2.15 -16.41
C LYS A 187 1.16 -3.38 -17.15
N ILE A 188 1.84 -4.50 -16.97
CA ILE A 188 1.45 -5.81 -17.49
C ILE A 188 0.69 -6.51 -16.37
N ASN A 189 -0.62 -6.64 -16.52
CA ASN A 189 -1.45 -7.36 -15.56
C ASN A 189 -1.23 -8.87 -15.68
N LEU A 190 -1.04 -9.54 -14.55
CA LEU A 190 -0.79 -10.98 -14.47
C LEU A 190 -2.00 -11.75 -13.92
N ILE A 191 -3.11 -11.07 -13.62
CA ILE A 191 -4.35 -11.70 -13.16
C ILE A 191 -5.19 -12.08 -14.38
N ASP A 192 -5.54 -13.36 -14.48
CA ASP A 192 -6.47 -13.85 -15.49
C ASP A 192 -7.93 -13.51 -15.12
N GLU A 193 -8.75 -13.33 -16.15
CA GLU A 193 -10.19 -13.19 -15.97
C GLU A 193 -10.79 -14.47 -15.38
N SER A 194 -11.61 -14.34 -14.36
CA SER A 194 -12.21 -15.44 -13.60
C SER A 194 -13.61 -15.07 -13.09
N ASP A 195 -14.33 -16.03 -12.56
CA ASP A 195 -15.61 -15.75 -11.88
C ASP A 195 -15.42 -14.80 -10.69
N PHE A 196 -14.29 -14.89 -10.00
CA PHE A 196 -13.97 -13.98 -8.91
C PHE A 196 -13.76 -12.55 -9.43
N THR A 197 -12.88 -12.36 -10.40
CA THR A 197 -12.54 -11.01 -10.91
C THR A 197 -13.76 -10.31 -11.49
N ARG A 198 -14.65 -11.05 -12.21
CA ARG A 198 -15.92 -10.51 -12.70
C ARG A 198 -16.91 -10.17 -11.58
N ALA A 199 -16.98 -11.00 -10.55
CA ALA A 199 -17.95 -10.81 -9.47
C ALA A 199 -17.62 -9.62 -8.56
N VAL A 200 -16.35 -9.20 -8.48
CA VAL A 200 -15.90 -8.12 -7.62
C VAL A 200 -15.35 -6.91 -8.40
N ASP A 201 -15.49 -6.91 -9.74
CA ASP A 201 -15.01 -5.85 -10.65
C ASP A 201 -13.50 -5.59 -10.56
N ILE A 202 -12.69 -6.65 -10.56
CA ILE A 202 -11.23 -6.54 -10.72
C ILE A 202 -10.90 -6.53 -12.21
N ARG A 203 -10.27 -5.45 -12.67
CA ARG A 203 -9.82 -5.31 -14.06
C ARG A 203 -8.53 -6.09 -14.29
N THR A 204 -8.48 -6.78 -15.44
CA THR A 204 -7.36 -7.63 -15.85
C THR A 204 -6.59 -7.06 -17.05
N ASP A 205 -6.96 -5.87 -17.53
CA ASP A 205 -6.33 -5.22 -18.66
C ASP A 205 -4.93 -4.69 -18.32
N ASN A 206 -4.05 -4.68 -19.32
CA ASN A 206 -2.80 -3.95 -19.29
C ASN A 206 -3.06 -2.44 -19.36
N ILE A 207 -2.18 -1.64 -18.77
CA ILE A 207 -2.32 -0.19 -18.74
C ILE A 207 -1.04 0.46 -19.25
N VAL A 208 -1.18 1.45 -20.13
CA VAL A 208 -0.10 2.37 -20.51
C VAL A 208 -0.39 3.71 -19.88
N ALA A 209 0.58 4.30 -19.22
CA ALA A 209 0.52 5.64 -18.68
C ALA A 209 1.68 6.49 -19.20
N THR A 210 1.43 7.75 -19.46
CA THR A 210 2.46 8.73 -19.80
C THR A 210 2.11 10.09 -19.20
N GLY A 211 3.12 10.88 -18.88
CA GLY A 211 2.87 12.20 -18.32
C GLY A 211 4.12 13.08 -18.33
N ILE A 212 3.89 14.35 -18.06
CA ILE A 212 4.92 15.38 -17.92
C ILE A 212 4.78 15.98 -16.52
N THR A 213 5.92 16.14 -15.84
CA THR A 213 5.99 16.80 -14.54
C THR A 213 6.83 18.07 -14.68
N TYR A 214 6.31 19.18 -14.17
CA TYR A 214 7.03 20.44 -14.04
C TYR A 214 6.93 20.93 -12.59
N GLN A 215 8.10 21.25 -11.99
CA GLN A 215 8.21 21.80 -10.63
C GLN A 215 8.79 23.23 -10.71
N PHE A 216 8.13 24.17 -10.09
CA PHE A 216 8.52 25.59 -10.02
C PHE A 216 8.84 26.02 -8.59
#